data_3aefda130e35f21c11d67066a9768b31
#
_entry.id   3aefda130e35f21c11d67066a9768b31
#
_cell.length_a   1.000
_cell.length_b   1.000
_cell.length_c   1.000
_cell.angle_alpha   90.00
_cell.angle_beta   90.00
_cell.angle_gamma   90.00
#
_symmetry.space_group_name_H-M   'P 1'
#
loop_
_entity.id
_entity.type
_entity.pdbx_description
1 polymer ?
#
loop_
_entity_poly.entity_id
_entity_poly.type
_entity_poly.pdbx_seq_one_letter_code
_entity_poly.pdbx_strand_id
1 'polypeptide(L)'
;MTPKFFIEAILLGCGLAMDACAVSMTNGLKEPKMKYTKVITIAMVFGLMQGMMPLIGYFIGHLFLKYIEKFIPFIALAILGYLGTKMIWDGTHPCKDGEECKINQNITIKAILIQGVATSIDALSVGFSFPGYTQSQAIVAVSIIALATFAICFAGVLIGKRFGDKLGNKAVIIGGSILILIGIEICITSFI
;
A
#
# COMPACT_ATOMS: atom_id res chain seq x y z
N MET A 1 13.49 26.92 -1.62
CA MET A 1 12.90 25.74 -2.30
C MET A 1 12.56 26.15 -3.73
N THR A 2 13.06 25.45 -4.71
CA THR A 2 12.83 25.76 -6.12
C THR A 2 11.54 25.07 -6.62
N PRO A 3 10.87 25.59 -7.65
CA PRO A 3 9.70 24.91 -8.24
C PRO A 3 10.01 23.48 -8.67
N LYS A 4 11.23 23.22 -9.13
CA LYS A 4 11.73 21.89 -9.50
C LYS A 4 11.63 20.88 -8.35
N PHE A 5 11.98 21.29 -7.13
CA PHE A 5 11.87 20.47 -5.93
C PHE A 5 10.43 19.97 -5.66
N PHE A 6 9.44 20.86 -5.82
CA PHE A 6 8.03 20.48 -5.63
C PHE A 6 7.55 19.49 -6.67
N ILE A 7 7.96 19.67 -7.94
CA ILE A 7 7.60 18.75 -9.03
C ILE A 7 8.23 17.39 -8.78
N GLU A 8 9.50 17.32 -8.41
CA GLU A 8 10.19 16.08 -8.07
C GLU A 8 9.51 15.36 -6.88
N ALA A 9 9.16 16.09 -5.81
CA ALA A 9 8.49 15.51 -4.65
C ALA A 9 7.09 14.96 -4.99
N ILE A 10 6.33 15.65 -5.86
CA ILE A 10 5.01 15.19 -6.31
C ILE A 10 5.15 13.95 -7.20
N LEU A 11 6.05 13.95 -8.17
CA LEU A 11 6.28 12.81 -9.06
C LEU A 11 6.72 11.58 -8.26
N LEU A 12 7.62 11.77 -7.31
CA LEU A 12 8.07 10.73 -6.41
C LEU A 12 6.92 10.20 -5.56
N GLY A 13 6.12 11.08 -4.98
CA GLY A 13 4.95 10.72 -4.19
C GLY A 13 3.90 9.94 -5.00
N CYS A 14 3.66 10.34 -6.26
CA CYS A 14 2.77 9.61 -7.16
C CYS A 14 3.32 8.22 -7.51
N GLY A 15 4.63 8.11 -7.77
CA GLY A 15 5.29 6.84 -8.05
C GLY A 15 5.17 5.87 -6.90
N LEU A 16 5.57 6.31 -5.71
CA LEU A 16 5.49 5.52 -4.47
C LEU A 16 4.04 5.16 -4.06
N ALA A 17 3.06 5.99 -4.42
CA ALA A 17 1.66 5.73 -4.09
C ALA A 17 1.01 4.64 -4.96
N MET A 18 1.66 4.17 -6.03
CA MET A 18 1.04 3.20 -6.94
C MET A 18 0.75 1.87 -6.27
N ASP A 19 1.68 1.32 -5.52
CA ASP A 19 1.51 0.06 -4.80
C ASP A 19 0.44 0.19 -3.72
N ALA A 20 0.49 1.27 -2.95
CA ALA A 20 -0.51 1.59 -1.94
C ALA A 20 -1.91 1.79 -2.55
N CYS A 21 -1.99 2.39 -3.74
CA CYS A 21 -3.24 2.55 -4.51
C CYS A 21 -3.84 1.20 -4.91
N ALA A 22 -3.03 0.29 -5.46
CA ALA A 22 -3.49 -1.03 -5.87
C ALA A 22 -4.00 -1.85 -4.68
N VAL A 23 -3.28 -1.83 -3.55
CA VAL A 23 -3.74 -2.47 -2.30
C VAL A 23 -4.99 -1.80 -1.75
N SER A 24 -5.10 -0.47 -1.81
CA SER A 24 -6.29 0.29 -1.41
C SER A 24 -7.51 -0.06 -2.27
N MET A 25 -7.32 -0.18 -3.59
CA MET A 25 -8.37 -0.63 -4.51
C MET A 25 -8.83 -2.05 -4.16
N THR A 26 -7.90 -2.96 -3.88
CA THR A 26 -8.19 -4.33 -3.45
C THR A 26 -9.00 -4.37 -2.15
N ASN A 27 -8.68 -3.51 -1.19
CA ASN A 27 -9.45 -3.36 0.03
C ASN A 27 -10.88 -2.88 -0.25
N GLY A 28 -11.05 -1.94 -1.19
CA GLY A 28 -12.36 -1.49 -1.66
C GLY A 28 -13.17 -2.60 -2.35
N LEU A 29 -12.51 -3.43 -3.17
CA LEU A 29 -13.11 -4.61 -3.83
C LEU A 29 -13.59 -5.63 -2.80
N LYS A 30 -12.79 -5.87 -1.75
CA LYS A 30 -13.09 -6.86 -0.71
C LYS A 30 -14.26 -6.45 0.18
N GLU A 31 -14.39 -5.17 0.51
CA GLU A 31 -15.44 -4.65 1.38
C GLU A 31 -16.16 -3.45 0.73
N PRO A 32 -17.02 -3.69 -0.30
CA PRO A 32 -17.67 -2.61 -1.04
C PRO A 32 -18.56 -1.72 -0.17
N LYS A 33 -19.22 -2.32 0.84
CA LYS A 33 -20.12 -1.61 1.76
C LYS A 33 -19.43 -0.99 2.98
N MET A 34 -18.07 -0.87 2.97
CA MET A 34 -17.37 -0.26 4.09
C MET A 34 -17.80 1.19 4.33
N LYS A 35 -17.82 1.60 5.61
CA LYS A 35 -18.13 2.97 6.01
C LYS A 35 -17.05 3.95 5.52
N TYR A 36 -17.44 5.18 5.21
CA TYR A 36 -16.49 6.23 4.81
C TYR A 36 -15.38 6.48 5.83
N THR A 37 -15.68 6.33 7.11
CA THR A 37 -14.66 6.41 8.18
C THR A 37 -13.54 5.40 7.95
N LYS A 38 -13.86 4.18 7.52
CA LYS A 38 -12.86 3.13 7.25
C LYS A 38 -12.06 3.43 5.98
N VAL A 39 -12.70 4.02 4.96
CA VAL A 39 -12.02 4.51 3.75
C VAL A 39 -10.95 5.54 4.12
N ILE A 40 -11.32 6.52 4.95
CA ILE A 40 -10.39 7.55 5.45
C ILE A 40 -9.28 6.91 6.29
N THR A 41 -9.60 5.94 7.14
CA THR A 41 -8.60 5.23 7.96
C THR A 41 -7.57 4.51 7.09
N ILE A 42 -8.00 3.80 6.03
CA ILE A 42 -7.10 3.13 5.09
C ILE A 42 -6.17 4.15 4.42
N ALA A 43 -6.74 5.22 3.84
CA ALA A 43 -5.97 6.25 3.16
C ALA A 43 -5.00 6.97 4.13
N MET A 44 -5.43 7.23 5.37
CA MET A 44 -4.61 7.86 6.41
C MET A 44 -3.43 6.97 6.81
N VAL A 45 -3.68 5.69 7.06
CA VAL A 45 -2.61 4.74 7.43
C VAL A 45 -1.59 4.62 6.31
N PHE A 46 -2.02 4.47 5.07
CA PHE A 46 -1.10 4.37 3.93
C PHE A 46 -0.33 5.68 3.71
N GLY A 47 -1.01 6.82 3.75
CA GLY A 47 -0.35 8.12 3.63
C GLY A 47 0.68 8.39 4.74
N LEU A 48 0.34 8.08 5.99
CA LEU A 48 1.25 8.23 7.12
C LEU A 48 2.46 7.29 6.99
N MET A 49 2.25 6.00 6.68
CA MET A 49 3.34 5.05 6.51
C MET A 49 4.27 5.46 5.36
N GLN A 50 3.69 5.91 4.24
CA GLN A 50 4.45 6.36 3.07
C GLN A 50 5.24 7.65 3.33
N GLY A 51 4.78 8.51 4.24
CA GLY A 51 5.54 9.69 4.68
C GLY A 51 6.58 9.37 5.75
N MET A 52 6.23 8.50 6.71
CA MET A 52 7.14 8.16 7.81
C MET A 52 8.35 7.35 7.36
N MET A 53 8.18 6.42 6.42
CA MET A 53 9.26 5.53 5.96
C MET A 53 10.44 6.29 5.33
N PRO A 54 10.26 7.24 4.38
CA PRO A 54 11.37 8.03 3.89
C PRO A 54 12.03 8.88 4.98
N LEU A 55 11.25 9.36 5.94
CA LEU A 55 11.81 10.13 7.05
C LEU A 55 12.71 9.26 7.95
N ILE A 56 12.26 8.05 8.24
CA ILE A 56 13.05 7.04 8.95
C ILE A 56 14.33 6.72 8.14
N GLY A 57 14.21 6.52 6.82
CA GLY A 57 15.33 6.31 5.92
C GLY A 57 16.35 7.45 5.96
N TYR A 58 15.89 8.70 5.93
CA TYR A 58 16.71 9.88 6.02
C TYR A 58 17.53 9.97 7.33
N PHE A 59 16.89 9.64 8.47
CA PHE A 59 17.56 9.73 9.79
C PHE A 59 18.46 8.53 10.12
N ILE A 60 18.08 7.32 9.70
CA ILE A 60 18.86 6.11 10.02
C ILE A 60 20.14 6.03 9.20
N GLY A 61 20.20 6.70 8.05
CA GLY A 61 21.39 6.87 7.22
C GLY A 61 22.17 5.57 6.95
N HIS A 62 22.90 5.55 5.92
CA HIS A 62 23.81 4.60 5.29
C HIS A 62 24.27 3.29 5.98
N LEU A 63 24.19 3.12 7.29
CA LEU A 63 24.88 2.02 7.97
C LEU A 63 24.04 0.74 8.14
N PHE A 64 22.72 0.85 8.26
CA PHE A 64 21.89 -0.32 8.62
C PHE A 64 21.18 -0.98 7.42
N LEU A 65 21.05 -0.26 6.32
CA LEU A 65 20.17 -0.65 5.23
C LEU A 65 20.72 -1.69 4.29
N LYS A 66 22.01 -1.66 4.03
CA LYS A 66 22.65 -2.64 3.13
C LYS A 66 22.33 -4.10 3.50
N TYR A 67 21.99 -4.32 4.78
CA TYR A 67 21.59 -5.65 5.27
C TYR A 67 20.08 -5.88 5.18
N ILE A 68 19.25 -4.85 5.38
CA ILE A 68 17.80 -4.98 5.40
C ILE A 68 17.23 -4.97 3.98
N GLU A 69 17.75 -4.15 3.07
CA GLU A 69 17.30 -4.07 1.67
C GLU A 69 17.20 -5.44 0.99
N LYS A 70 18.15 -6.34 1.29
CA LYS A 70 18.16 -7.69 0.73
C LYS A 70 16.96 -8.55 1.18
N PHE A 71 16.39 -8.30 2.36
CA PHE A 71 15.28 -9.09 2.92
C PHE A 71 13.89 -8.47 2.64
N ILE A 72 13.86 -7.18 2.32
CA ILE A 72 12.63 -6.42 2.05
C ILE A 72 11.73 -7.08 1.03
N PRO A 73 12.21 -7.47 -0.18
CA PRO A 73 11.36 -8.04 -1.22
C PRO A 73 10.74 -9.37 -0.81
N PHE A 74 11.49 -10.18 -0.04
CA PHE A 74 10.98 -11.46 0.45
C PHE A 74 9.87 -11.28 1.49
N ILE A 75 10.00 -10.27 2.37
CA ILE A 75 8.98 -9.95 3.38
C ILE A 75 7.72 -9.43 2.68
N ALA A 76 7.86 -8.51 1.72
CA ALA A 76 6.74 -7.99 0.95
C ALA A 76 6.02 -9.09 0.17
N LEU A 77 6.77 -9.96 -0.53
CA LEU A 77 6.22 -11.11 -1.26
C LEU A 77 5.47 -12.07 -0.31
N ALA A 78 6.03 -12.38 0.85
CA ALA A 78 5.40 -13.26 1.83
C ALA A 78 4.07 -12.68 2.35
N ILE A 79 4.03 -11.38 2.69
CA ILE A 79 2.84 -10.73 3.21
C ILE A 79 1.77 -10.58 2.13
N LEU A 80 2.12 -10.05 0.97
CA LEU A 80 1.18 -9.82 -0.13
C LEU A 80 0.73 -11.15 -0.75
N GLY A 81 1.63 -12.11 -0.85
CA GLY A 81 1.32 -13.47 -1.29
C GLY A 81 0.35 -14.17 -0.35
N TYR A 82 0.56 -14.11 0.96
CA TYR A 82 -0.36 -14.66 1.96
C TYR A 82 -1.74 -14.01 1.90
N LEU A 83 -1.79 -12.66 1.88
CA LEU A 83 -3.06 -11.94 1.78
C LEU A 83 -3.80 -12.24 0.47
N GLY A 84 -3.09 -12.23 -0.65
CA GLY A 84 -3.65 -12.51 -1.96
C GLY A 84 -4.20 -13.94 -2.06
N THR A 85 -3.43 -14.92 -1.61
CA THR A 85 -3.86 -16.33 -1.59
C THR A 85 -5.09 -16.53 -0.71
N LYS A 86 -5.10 -15.90 0.48
CA LYS A 86 -6.27 -15.94 1.37
C LYS A 86 -7.50 -15.32 0.71
N MET A 87 -7.36 -14.21 0.01
CA MET A 87 -8.47 -13.58 -0.72
C MET A 87 -9.00 -14.46 -1.85
N ILE A 88 -8.12 -15.11 -2.62
CA ILE A 88 -8.53 -16.04 -3.68
C ILE A 88 -9.27 -17.23 -3.07
N TRP A 89 -8.76 -17.78 -1.97
CA TRP A 89 -9.42 -18.87 -1.25
C TRP A 89 -10.82 -18.48 -0.79
N ASP A 90 -10.96 -17.31 -0.12
CA ASP A 90 -12.24 -16.78 0.34
C ASP A 90 -13.23 -16.53 -0.83
N GLY A 91 -12.71 -16.15 -2.02
CA GLY A 91 -13.53 -15.90 -3.20
C GLY A 91 -13.95 -17.17 -3.96
N THR A 92 -13.15 -18.25 -3.90
CA THR A 92 -13.42 -19.51 -4.61
C THR A 92 -14.23 -20.51 -3.80
N HIS A 93 -14.26 -20.37 -2.48
CA HIS A 93 -15.05 -21.22 -1.59
C HIS A 93 -16.15 -20.38 -0.91
N PRO A 94 -17.16 -19.91 -1.68
CA PRO A 94 -18.33 -19.33 -1.06
C PRO A 94 -19.03 -20.44 -0.27
N CYS A 95 -19.39 -20.15 0.97
CA CYS A 95 -20.08 -21.12 1.82
C CYS A 95 -21.35 -21.65 1.16
N LYS A 96 -21.58 -22.93 1.29
CA LYS A 96 -22.78 -23.62 0.80
C LYS A 96 -24.04 -23.05 1.48
N ASP A 97 -25.11 -23.00 0.70
CA ASP A 97 -26.43 -22.48 1.07
C ASP A 97 -26.88 -22.97 2.47
N GLY A 98 -27.23 -22.03 3.36
CA GLY A 98 -27.94 -22.31 4.59
C GLY A 98 -27.36 -21.74 5.87
N GLU A 99 -26.08 -21.47 5.96
CA GLU A 99 -25.52 -20.67 7.06
C GLU A 99 -25.20 -19.27 6.53
N GLU A 100 -25.58 -18.22 7.28
CA GLU A 100 -25.08 -16.87 7.04
C GLU A 100 -23.54 -16.91 7.15
N CYS A 101 -22.92 -17.39 6.11
CA CYS A 101 -21.49 -17.22 5.94
C CYS A 101 -21.25 -15.73 5.73
N LYS A 102 -21.18 -15.03 6.83
CA LYS A 102 -20.46 -13.77 6.89
C LYS A 102 -19.04 -14.13 6.50
N ILE A 103 -18.77 -14.24 5.17
CA ILE A 103 -17.41 -14.02 4.69
C ILE A 103 -16.99 -12.79 5.48
N ASN A 104 -16.03 -12.97 6.36
CA ASN A 104 -15.60 -11.89 7.25
C ASN A 104 -14.91 -10.87 6.34
N GLN A 105 -15.73 -10.16 5.52
CA GLN A 105 -15.33 -9.15 4.55
C GLN A 105 -14.72 -7.94 5.27
N ASN A 106 -14.87 -7.92 6.61
CA ASN A 106 -14.34 -6.86 7.42
C ASN A 106 -12.81 -6.91 7.45
N ILE A 107 -12.22 -5.96 6.77
CA ILE A 107 -10.78 -5.75 6.82
C ILE A 107 -10.43 -5.25 8.22
N THR A 108 -9.59 -6.02 8.91
CA THR A 108 -9.15 -5.69 10.26
C THR A 108 -8.14 -4.54 10.23
N ILE A 109 -8.12 -3.68 11.24
CA ILE A 109 -7.12 -2.60 11.37
C ILE A 109 -5.69 -3.17 11.33
N LYS A 110 -5.46 -4.33 11.94
CA LYS A 110 -4.16 -5.02 11.87
C LYS A 110 -3.73 -5.33 10.44
N ALA A 111 -4.67 -5.78 9.60
CA ALA A 111 -4.38 -6.06 8.19
C ALA A 111 -4.02 -4.76 7.43
N ILE A 112 -4.73 -3.65 7.70
CA ILE A 112 -4.45 -2.34 7.10
C ILE A 112 -3.04 -1.86 7.48
N LEU A 113 -2.66 -1.99 8.75
CA LEU A 113 -1.33 -1.62 9.23
C LEU A 113 -0.23 -2.44 8.57
N ILE A 114 -0.40 -3.77 8.51
CA ILE A 114 0.55 -4.67 7.86
C ILE A 114 0.70 -4.35 6.38
N GLN A 115 -0.41 -4.10 5.68
CA GLN A 115 -0.39 -3.68 4.29
C GLN A 115 0.30 -2.33 4.11
N GLY A 116 0.01 -1.35 4.99
CA GLY A 116 0.65 -0.03 4.96
C GLY A 116 2.16 -0.13 5.13
N VAL A 117 2.65 -0.93 6.08
CA VAL A 117 4.09 -1.18 6.23
C VAL A 117 4.65 -1.85 4.98
N ALA A 118 4.00 -2.91 4.48
CA ALA A 118 4.50 -3.67 3.32
C ALA A 118 4.63 -2.81 2.05
N THR A 119 3.66 -1.92 1.80
CA THR A 119 3.67 -1.03 0.63
C THR A 119 4.54 0.22 0.80
N SER A 120 5.03 0.51 1.99
CA SER A 120 5.87 1.69 2.25
C SER A 120 7.35 1.35 2.43
N ILE A 121 7.72 0.08 2.24
CA ILE A 121 9.11 -0.38 2.40
C ILE A 121 10.03 0.21 1.32
N ASP A 122 9.54 0.36 0.09
CA ASP A 122 10.25 1.01 -1.02
C ASP A 122 10.49 2.51 -0.72
N ALA A 123 9.53 3.16 -0.05
CA ALA A 123 9.66 4.54 0.39
C ALA A 123 10.82 4.74 1.40
N LEU A 124 11.17 3.70 2.17
CA LEU A 124 12.33 3.73 3.04
C LEU A 124 13.62 3.96 2.22
N SER A 125 13.77 3.25 1.10
CA SER A 125 14.93 3.38 0.20
C SER A 125 15.03 4.77 -0.42
N VAL A 126 13.90 5.40 -0.71
CA VAL A 126 13.87 6.77 -1.23
C VAL A 126 14.40 7.79 -0.20
N GLY A 127 14.19 7.55 1.09
CA GLY A 127 14.73 8.39 2.15
C GLY A 127 16.26 8.52 2.11
N PHE A 128 16.96 7.50 1.56
CA PHE A 128 18.43 7.55 1.37
C PHE A 128 18.85 8.39 0.18
N SER A 129 17.97 8.61 -0.77
CA SER A 129 18.21 9.47 -1.93
C SER A 129 18.11 10.97 -1.58
N PHE A 130 17.89 11.31 -0.31
CA PHE A 130 17.85 12.70 0.20
C PHE A 130 19.15 13.26 0.81
N PRO A 131 20.38 12.73 0.56
CA PRO A 131 21.60 13.17 1.26
C PRO A 131 21.97 14.64 0.97
N GLY A 132 21.38 15.28 -0.04
CA GLY A 132 21.56 16.69 -0.34
C GLY A 132 20.45 17.61 0.20
N TYR A 133 19.41 17.05 0.84
CA TYR A 133 18.29 17.83 1.34
C TYR A 133 18.59 18.33 2.75
N THR A 134 18.25 19.60 2.99
CA THR A 134 18.18 20.13 4.35
C THR A 134 17.02 19.47 5.09
N GLN A 135 17.09 19.40 6.41
CA GLN A 135 16.03 18.84 7.24
C GLN A 135 14.64 19.39 6.91
N SER A 136 14.55 20.70 6.62
CA SER A 136 13.31 21.36 6.22
C SER A 136 12.80 20.85 4.87
N GLN A 137 13.70 20.62 3.90
CA GLN A 137 13.33 20.05 2.59
C GLN A 137 12.86 18.60 2.71
N ALA A 138 13.51 17.79 3.52
CA ALA A 138 13.09 16.42 3.77
C ALA A 138 11.67 16.38 4.37
N ILE A 139 11.37 17.19 5.40
CA ILE A 139 10.05 17.25 6.01
C ILE A 139 8.98 17.69 5.00
N VAL A 140 9.26 18.68 4.15
CA VAL A 140 8.32 19.13 3.12
C VAL A 140 8.11 18.05 2.07
N ALA A 141 9.17 17.39 1.60
CA ALA A 141 9.06 16.30 0.62
C ALA A 141 8.20 15.15 1.14
N VAL A 142 8.46 14.66 2.37
CA VAL A 142 7.66 13.59 2.99
C VAL A 142 6.21 14.00 3.22
N SER A 143 5.94 15.25 3.54
CA SER A 143 4.57 15.76 3.69
C SER A 143 3.82 15.73 2.36
N ILE A 144 4.47 16.10 1.26
CA ILE A 144 3.91 16.03 -0.09
C ILE A 144 3.64 14.57 -0.47
N ILE A 145 4.60 13.67 -0.23
CA ILE A 145 4.45 12.24 -0.49
C ILE A 145 3.26 11.67 0.31
N ALA A 146 3.16 11.98 1.60
CA ALA A 146 2.06 11.52 2.45
C ALA A 146 0.69 12.00 1.95
N LEU A 147 0.58 13.27 1.57
CA LEU A 147 -0.66 13.86 1.04
C LEU A 147 -1.03 13.28 -0.33
N ALA A 148 -0.07 13.13 -1.22
CA ALA A 148 -0.30 12.51 -2.53
C ALA A 148 -0.80 11.06 -2.36
N THR A 149 -0.12 10.27 -1.52
CA THR A 149 -0.52 8.90 -1.21
C THR A 149 -1.91 8.84 -0.58
N PHE A 150 -2.20 9.70 0.39
CA PHE A 150 -3.54 9.77 0.98
C PHE A 150 -4.62 9.99 -0.08
N ALA A 151 -4.44 10.99 -0.96
CA ALA A 151 -5.42 11.30 -2.01
C ALA A 151 -5.59 10.15 -3.00
N ILE A 152 -4.48 9.55 -3.44
CA ILE A 152 -4.47 8.44 -4.41
C ILE A 152 -5.11 7.19 -3.78
N CYS A 153 -4.76 6.83 -2.54
CA CYS A 153 -5.33 5.68 -1.84
C CYS A 153 -6.82 5.88 -1.54
N PHE A 154 -7.23 7.09 -1.16
CA PHE A 154 -8.64 7.41 -0.97
C PHE A 154 -9.46 7.19 -2.26
N ALA A 155 -8.95 7.70 -3.39
CA ALA A 155 -9.57 7.46 -4.69
C ALA A 155 -9.55 5.96 -5.06
N GLY A 156 -8.44 5.26 -4.80
CA GLY A 156 -8.30 3.83 -5.02
C GLY A 156 -9.34 3.00 -4.29
N VAL A 157 -9.56 3.26 -2.99
CA VAL A 157 -10.61 2.57 -2.21
C VAL A 157 -11.98 2.84 -2.80
N LEU A 158 -12.31 4.09 -3.18
CA LEU A 158 -13.62 4.42 -3.75
C LEU A 158 -13.86 3.72 -5.09
N ILE A 159 -12.84 3.68 -5.94
CA ILE A 159 -12.89 2.94 -7.20
C ILE A 159 -13.12 1.45 -6.92
N GLY A 160 -12.34 0.87 -6.00
CA GLY A 160 -12.47 -0.52 -5.59
C GLY A 160 -13.87 -0.84 -5.07
N LYS A 161 -14.46 0.00 -4.23
CA LYS A 161 -15.84 -0.15 -3.74
C LYS A 161 -16.83 -0.21 -4.89
N ARG A 162 -16.73 0.71 -5.84
CA ARG A 162 -17.67 0.78 -6.98
C ARG A 162 -17.61 -0.45 -7.88
N PHE A 163 -16.40 -0.98 -8.08
CA PHE A 163 -16.20 -2.21 -8.84
C PHE A 163 -16.60 -3.45 -8.03
N GLY A 164 -16.36 -3.46 -6.72
CA GLY A 164 -16.71 -4.56 -5.83
C GLY A 164 -18.21 -4.82 -5.78
N ASP A 165 -19.03 -3.77 -5.74
CA ASP A 165 -20.50 -3.87 -5.79
C ASP A 165 -21.00 -4.53 -7.08
N LYS A 166 -20.30 -4.34 -8.21
CA LYS A 166 -20.67 -4.89 -9.52
C LYS A 166 -20.21 -6.33 -9.74
N LEU A 167 -19.03 -6.67 -9.22
CA LEU A 167 -18.32 -7.93 -9.50
C LEU A 167 -18.56 -9.00 -8.43
N GLY A 168 -19.08 -8.65 -7.25
CA GLY A 168 -19.33 -9.60 -6.15
C GLY A 168 -18.08 -10.43 -5.79
N ASN A 169 -18.23 -11.76 -5.68
CA ASN A 169 -17.11 -12.65 -5.30
C ASN A 169 -15.95 -12.65 -6.30
N LYS A 170 -16.21 -12.36 -7.58
CA LYS A 170 -15.13 -12.21 -8.59
C LYS A 170 -14.20 -11.04 -8.26
N ALA A 171 -14.72 -9.98 -7.61
CA ALA A 171 -13.90 -8.85 -7.18
C ALA A 171 -12.81 -9.27 -6.18
N VAL A 172 -13.15 -10.17 -5.25
CA VAL A 172 -12.22 -10.66 -4.22
C VAL A 172 -11.10 -11.50 -4.86
N ILE A 173 -11.44 -12.33 -5.84
CA ILE A 173 -10.45 -13.12 -6.60
C ILE A 173 -9.51 -12.21 -7.39
N ILE A 174 -10.07 -11.22 -8.10
CA ILE A 174 -9.28 -10.25 -8.87
C ILE A 174 -8.34 -9.47 -7.94
N GLY A 175 -8.86 -8.97 -6.80
CA GLY A 175 -8.06 -8.27 -5.81
C GLY A 175 -6.92 -9.12 -5.24
N GLY A 176 -7.20 -10.37 -4.89
CA GLY A 176 -6.18 -11.31 -4.43
C GLY A 176 -5.09 -11.58 -5.48
N SER A 177 -5.49 -11.71 -6.75
CA SER A 177 -4.54 -11.89 -7.87
C SER A 177 -3.64 -10.67 -8.05
N ILE A 178 -4.19 -9.46 -7.94
CA ILE A 178 -3.43 -8.21 -8.01
C ILE A 178 -2.38 -8.16 -6.88
N LEU A 179 -2.74 -8.52 -5.65
CA LEU A 179 -1.80 -8.53 -4.52
C LEU A 179 -0.63 -9.48 -4.75
N ILE A 180 -0.89 -10.67 -5.31
CA ILE A 180 0.16 -11.65 -5.62
C ILE A 180 1.07 -11.10 -6.72
N LEU A 181 0.51 -10.51 -7.78
CA LEU A 181 1.28 -9.93 -8.88
C LEU A 181 2.20 -8.80 -8.38
N ILE A 182 1.70 -7.91 -7.53
CA ILE A 182 2.50 -6.83 -6.92
C ILE A 182 3.63 -7.42 -6.07
N GLY A 183 3.34 -8.43 -5.24
CA GLY A 183 4.37 -9.10 -4.44
C GLY A 183 5.48 -9.72 -5.29
N ILE A 184 5.12 -10.32 -6.43
CA ILE A 184 6.08 -10.88 -7.40
C ILE A 184 6.87 -9.74 -8.08
N GLU A 185 6.21 -8.67 -8.50
CA GLU A 185 6.85 -7.51 -9.14
C GLU A 185 7.91 -6.90 -8.23
N ILE A 186 7.58 -6.62 -6.95
CA ILE A 186 8.52 -6.10 -5.96
C ILE A 186 9.72 -7.04 -5.82
N CYS A 187 9.48 -8.36 -5.78
CA CYS A 187 10.56 -9.33 -5.67
C CYS A 187 11.48 -9.32 -6.90
N ILE A 188 10.93 -9.31 -8.11
CA ILE A 188 11.71 -9.31 -9.36
C ILE A 188 12.50 -8.01 -9.50
N THR A 189 11.85 -6.86 -9.31
CA THR A 189 12.46 -5.54 -9.49
C THR A 189 13.63 -5.30 -8.51
N SER A 190 13.60 -5.95 -7.36
CA SER A 190 14.68 -5.86 -6.38
C SER A 190 15.94 -6.68 -6.72
N PHE A 191 15.86 -7.57 -7.72
CA PHE A 191 16.99 -8.41 -8.16
C PHE A 191 17.58 -7.97 -9.51
N ILE A 192 16.95 -7.02 -10.20
CA ILE A 192 17.43 -6.42 -11.44
C ILE A 192 18.11 -5.08 -11.14
#